data_ef7a56a4ddda44ff88b3da5b3787e0db
#
_entry.id   ef7a56a4ddda44ff88b3da5b3787e0db
#
_cell.length_a   1.000
_cell.length_b   1.000
_cell.length_c   1.000
_cell.angle_alpha   90.00
_cell.angle_beta   90.00
_cell.angle_gamma   90.00
#
_symmetry.space_group_name_H-M   'P 1'
#
loop_
_entity.id
_entity.type
_entity.pdbx_description
1 polymer ?
#
loop_
_entity_poly.entity_id
_entity_poly.type
_entity_poly.pdbx_seq_one_letter_code
_entity_poly.pdbx_strand_id
1 'polypeptide(L)'
;MEPHFDVNPRANRDLDEHYLYIRRDSPEAAVRLLRAADSTFRQLARTPYLGAEFPVQRPDLAGLRIWQVEGFRNYVIYYRPIEGGIEVVRVLHAARDVPAALDEPG
;
A
#
# COMPACT_ATOMS: atom_id res chain seq x y z
N MET A 1 18.42 -5.96 14.09
CA MET A 1 17.14 -5.24 14.19
C MET A 1 16.25 -5.67 13.05
N GLU A 2 15.00 -6.04 13.32
CA GLU A 2 14.11 -6.47 12.27
C GLU A 2 13.59 -5.29 11.45
N PRO A 3 13.47 -5.45 10.12
CA PRO A 3 12.83 -4.43 9.30
C PRO A 3 11.38 -4.21 9.74
N HIS A 4 10.91 -2.99 9.64
CA HIS A 4 9.53 -2.68 10.01
C HIS A 4 8.82 -1.92 8.89
N PHE A 5 7.50 -1.85 9.00
CA PHE A 5 6.71 -1.02 8.11
C PHE A 5 5.79 -0.12 8.93
N ASP A 6 5.69 1.11 8.49
CA ASP A 6 4.72 2.06 9.02
C ASP A 6 3.62 2.25 7.99
N VAL A 7 2.37 2.10 8.41
CA VAL A 7 1.23 2.35 7.53
C VAL A 7 0.64 3.70 7.94
N ASN A 8 0.70 4.68 7.04
CA ASN A 8 0.19 5.98 7.41
C ASN A 8 -1.35 5.95 7.57
N PRO A 9 -1.93 6.95 8.26
CA PRO A 9 -3.37 6.91 8.56
C PRO A 9 -4.25 6.83 7.32
N ARG A 10 -3.87 7.47 6.21
CA ARG A 10 -4.67 7.43 4.99
C ARG A 10 -4.62 6.05 4.34
N ALA A 11 -3.47 5.38 4.37
CA ALA A 11 -3.35 4.01 3.87
C ALA A 11 -4.18 3.04 4.72
N ASN A 12 -4.20 3.24 6.04
CA ASN A 12 -5.07 2.45 6.91
C ASN A 12 -6.54 2.62 6.55
N ARG A 13 -6.97 3.83 6.25
CA ARG A 13 -8.35 4.08 5.80
C ARG A 13 -8.62 3.42 4.46
N ASP A 14 -7.65 3.43 3.55
CA ASP A 14 -7.77 2.70 2.29
C ASP A 14 -8.07 1.22 2.54
N LEU A 15 -7.30 0.59 3.41
CA LEU A 15 -7.50 -0.83 3.74
C LEU A 15 -8.86 -1.08 4.35
N ASP A 16 -9.31 -0.22 5.25
CA ASP A 16 -10.65 -0.34 5.86
C ASP A 16 -11.74 -0.24 4.79
N GLU A 17 -11.61 0.70 3.88
CA GLU A 17 -12.58 0.88 2.79
C GLU A 17 -12.61 -0.34 1.87
N HIS A 18 -11.44 -0.87 1.49
CA HIS A 18 -11.37 -2.08 0.66
C HIS A 18 -11.95 -3.28 1.37
N TYR A 19 -11.65 -3.43 2.66
CA TYR A 19 -12.20 -4.52 3.46
C TYR A 19 -13.73 -4.48 3.47
N LEU A 20 -14.31 -3.31 3.77
CA LEU A 20 -15.76 -3.15 3.83
C LEU A 20 -16.42 -3.41 2.48
N TYR A 21 -15.78 -2.97 1.40
CA TYR A 21 -16.30 -3.18 0.05
C TYR A 21 -16.32 -4.67 -0.32
N ILE A 22 -15.21 -5.37 -0.09
CA ILE A 22 -15.10 -6.79 -0.44
C ILE A 22 -15.99 -7.64 0.46
N ARG A 23 -16.11 -7.27 1.73
CA ARG A 23 -16.92 -8.01 2.71
C ARG A 23 -18.39 -8.12 2.27
N ARG A 24 -18.89 -7.16 1.49
CA ARG A 24 -20.27 -7.18 1.00
C ARG A 24 -20.56 -8.44 0.19
N ASP A 25 -19.57 -8.94 -0.55
CA ASP A 25 -19.71 -10.13 -1.39
C ASP A 25 -19.07 -11.36 -0.76
N SER A 26 -17.97 -11.20 -0.06
CA SER A 26 -17.23 -12.32 0.52
C SER A 26 -16.44 -11.88 1.76
N PRO A 27 -16.96 -12.17 2.96
CA PRO A 27 -16.20 -11.89 4.20
C PRO A 27 -14.84 -12.58 4.22
N GLU A 28 -14.74 -13.79 3.69
CA GLU A 28 -13.48 -14.52 3.66
C GLU A 28 -12.44 -13.84 2.78
N ALA A 29 -12.88 -13.34 1.62
CA ALA A 29 -11.97 -12.62 0.72
C ALA A 29 -11.49 -11.32 1.34
N ALA A 30 -12.35 -10.63 2.09
CA ALA A 30 -11.98 -9.40 2.79
C ALA A 30 -10.87 -9.66 3.82
N VAL A 31 -10.99 -10.72 4.59
CA VAL A 31 -9.95 -11.11 5.57
C VAL A 31 -8.66 -11.50 4.84
N ARG A 32 -8.77 -12.24 3.73
CA ARG A 32 -7.58 -12.62 2.95
C ARG A 32 -6.84 -11.40 2.42
N LEU A 33 -7.57 -10.36 1.99
CA LEU A 33 -6.92 -9.13 1.53
C LEU A 33 -6.07 -8.50 2.63
N LEU A 34 -6.63 -8.37 3.83
CA LEU A 34 -5.87 -7.76 4.94
C LEU A 34 -4.63 -8.57 5.30
N ARG A 35 -4.75 -9.90 5.32
CA ARG A 35 -3.60 -10.78 5.57
C ARG A 35 -2.56 -10.68 4.47
N ALA A 36 -3.00 -10.66 3.22
CA ALA A 36 -2.10 -10.54 2.07
C ALA A 36 -1.38 -9.19 2.08
N ALA A 37 -2.09 -8.11 2.42
CA ALA A 37 -1.48 -6.79 2.54
C ALA A 37 -0.40 -6.78 3.62
N ASP A 38 -0.70 -7.30 4.80
CA ASP A 38 0.27 -7.37 5.90
C ASP A 38 1.52 -8.16 5.50
N SER A 39 1.32 -9.32 4.89
CA SER A 39 2.42 -10.17 4.42
C SER A 39 3.26 -9.46 3.36
N THR A 40 2.61 -8.76 2.43
CA THR A 40 3.31 -8.02 1.39
C THR A 40 4.09 -6.84 1.98
N PHE A 41 3.54 -6.13 2.95
CA PHE A 41 4.26 -5.05 3.65
C PHE A 41 5.52 -5.58 4.32
N ARG A 42 5.47 -6.75 4.95
CA ARG A 42 6.63 -7.37 5.58
C ARG A 42 7.71 -7.72 4.55
N GLN A 43 7.29 -8.24 3.39
CA GLN A 43 8.21 -8.53 2.30
C GLN A 43 8.91 -7.26 1.81
N LEU A 44 8.13 -6.20 1.59
CA LEU A 44 8.67 -4.92 1.12
C LEU A 44 9.58 -4.27 2.17
N ALA A 45 9.28 -4.44 3.46
CA ALA A 45 10.15 -3.92 4.51
C ALA A 45 11.52 -4.59 4.50
N ARG A 46 11.58 -5.88 4.16
CA ARG A 46 12.86 -6.60 4.03
C ARG A 46 13.61 -6.27 2.76
N THR A 47 12.87 -5.91 1.70
CA THR A 47 13.45 -5.63 0.38
C THR A 47 12.83 -4.34 -0.17
N PRO A 48 13.21 -3.18 0.42
CA PRO A 48 12.49 -1.93 0.12
C PRO A 48 12.54 -1.48 -1.34
N TYR A 49 13.55 -1.90 -2.08
CA TYR A 49 13.70 -1.49 -3.49
C TYR A 49 13.11 -2.50 -4.48
N LEU A 50 12.32 -3.45 -3.99
CA LEU A 50 11.67 -4.46 -4.83
C LEU A 50 10.66 -3.83 -5.78
N GLY A 51 9.85 -2.88 -5.31
CA GLY A 51 8.86 -2.21 -6.14
C GLY A 51 9.48 -1.27 -7.17
N ALA A 52 8.75 -1.03 -8.25
CA ALA A 52 9.20 -0.11 -9.29
C ALA A 52 9.06 1.34 -8.82
N GLU A 53 9.98 2.20 -9.26
CA GLU A 53 9.87 3.62 -8.99
C GLU A 53 8.60 4.19 -9.60
N PHE A 54 7.96 5.07 -8.85
CA PHE A 54 6.78 5.79 -9.30
C PHE A 54 7.04 7.28 -9.16
N PRO A 55 7.51 7.94 -10.24
CA PRO A 55 7.88 9.34 -10.16
C PRO A 55 6.69 10.23 -9.85
N VAL A 56 6.88 11.16 -8.91
CA VAL A 56 5.89 12.18 -8.55
C VAL A 56 6.60 13.51 -8.43
N GLN A 57 5.85 14.60 -8.60
CA GLN A 57 6.40 15.96 -8.51
C GLN A 57 6.30 16.54 -7.11
N ARG A 58 5.90 15.75 -6.12
CA ARG A 58 5.78 16.19 -4.73
C ARG A 58 7.03 15.78 -3.97
N PRO A 59 7.79 16.75 -3.42
CA PRO A 59 9.01 16.42 -2.67
C PRO A 59 8.77 15.53 -1.45
N ASP A 60 7.60 15.66 -0.80
CA ASP A 60 7.23 14.84 0.36
C ASP A 60 6.98 13.36 0.00
N LEU A 61 6.82 13.07 -1.29
CA LEU A 61 6.65 11.71 -1.79
C LEU A 61 7.86 11.23 -2.59
N ALA A 62 8.99 11.89 -2.45
CA ALA A 62 10.21 11.47 -3.12
C ALA A 62 10.57 10.03 -2.74
N GLY A 63 10.96 9.24 -3.73
CA GLY A 63 11.29 7.83 -3.51
C GLY A 63 10.11 6.88 -3.54
N LEU A 64 8.92 7.36 -3.93
CA LEU A 64 7.72 6.53 -4.01
C LEU A 64 7.93 5.35 -4.96
N ARG A 65 7.47 4.18 -4.54
CA ARG A 65 7.52 2.93 -5.30
C ARG A 65 6.16 2.25 -5.27
N ILE A 66 5.93 1.34 -6.21
CA ILE A 66 4.68 0.58 -6.31
C ILE A 66 4.95 -0.92 -6.31
N TRP A 67 4.01 -1.66 -5.71
CA TRP A 67 4.02 -3.12 -5.73
C TRP A 67 2.58 -3.60 -5.53
N GLN A 68 2.24 -4.74 -6.11
CA GLN A 68 0.90 -5.32 -5.96
C GLN A 68 0.77 -6.01 -4.61
N VAL A 69 -0.44 -6.02 -4.05
CA VAL A 69 -0.76 -6.91 -2.94
C VAL A 69 -0.73 -8.35 -3.47
N GLU A 70 0.05 -9.22 -2.84
CA GLU A 70 0.21 -10.59 -3.30
C GLU A 70 -1.13 -11.32 -3.35
N GLY A 71 -1.46 -11.87 -4.53
CA GLY A 71 -2.74 -12.54 -4.76
C GLY A 71 -3.90 -11.61 -5.08
N PHE A 72 -3.68 -10.30 -5.09
CA PHE A 72 -4.72 -9.31 -5.35
C PHE A 72 -4.17 -8.24 -6.29
N ARG A 73 -4.05 -8.59 -7.58
CA ARG A 73 -3.39 -7.74 -8.58
C ARG A 73 -4.01 -6.37 -8.75
N ASN A 74 -5.32 -6.24 -8.45
CA ASN A 74 -6.01 -4.98 -8.60
C ASN A 74 -5.80 -4.02 -7.43
N TYR A 75 -5.08 -4.44 -6.40
CA TYR A 75 -4.75 -3.59 -5.26
C TYR A 75 -3.27 -3.30 -5.25
N VAL A 76 -2.92 -2.03 -5.33
CA VAL A 76 -1.55 -1.56 -5.52
C VAL A 76 -1.11 -0.78 -4.29
N ILE A 77 0.05 -1.15 -3.77
CA ILE A 77 0.68 -0.50 -2.63
C ILE A 77 1.60 0.60 -3.16
N TYR A 78 1.40 1.81 -2.67
CA TYR A 78 2.29 2.94 -2.89
C TYR A 78 3.06 3.15 -1.60
N TYR A 79 4.37 2.97 -1.66
CA TYR A 79 5.21 3.01 -0.48
C TYR A 79 6.53 3.70 -0.80
N ARG A 80 7.28 4.05 0.23
CA ARG A 80 8.64 4.54 0.06
C ARG A 80 9.58 3.91 1.08
N PRO A 81 10.83 3.64 0.69
CA PRO A 81 11.84 3.19 1.64
C PRO A 81 12.13 4.29 2.66
N ILE A 82 12.29 3.88 3.91
CA ILE A 82 12.73 4.74 5.00
C ILE A 82 13.83 4.01 5.77
N GLU A 83 14.47 4.69 6.70
CA GLU A 83 15.45 4.04 7.55
C GLU A 83 14.80 2.90 8.33
N GLY A 84 15.35 1.69 8.18
CA GLY A 84 14.85 0.51 8.89
C GLY A 84 13.64 -0.18 8.28
N GLY A 85 13.15 0.27 7.13
CA GLY A 85 12.01 -0.38 6.51
C GLY A 85 11.33 0.45 5.45
N ILE A 86 9.99 0.51 5.51
CA ILE A 86 9.20 1.26 4.55
C ILE A 86 8.08 2.04 5.25
N GLU A 87 7.61 3.07 4.56
CA GLU A 87 6.34 3.73 4.89
C GLU A 87 5.33 3.40 3.80
N VAL A 88 4.18 2.86 4.18
CA VAL A 88 3.07 2.62 3.25
C VAL A 88 2.25 3.91 3.14
N VAL A 89 2.22 4.50 1.95
CA VAL A 89 1.60 5.80 1.71
C VAL A 89 0.13 5.65 1.32
N ARG A 90 -0.18 4.75 0.41
CA ARG A 90 -1.56 4.44 -0.03
C ARG A 90 -1.68 2.98 -0.44
N VAL A 91 -2.89 2.45 -0.37
CA VAL A 91 -3.25 1.17 -0.99
C VAL A 91 -4.47 1.43 -1.85
N LEU A 92 -4.31 1.43 -3.16
CA LEU A 92 -5.35 1.87 -4.09
C LEU A 92 -5.77 0.76 -5.04
N HIS A 93 -7.05 0.74 -5.38
CA HIS A 93 -7.52 -0.12 -6.46
C HIS A 93 -6.99 0.42 -7.79
N ALA A 94 -6.60 -0.50 -8.69
CA ALA A 94 -5.96 -0.13 -9.96
C ALA A 94 -6.83 0.76 -10.85
N ALA A 95 -8.15 0.73 -10.68
CA ALA A 95 -9.06 1.57 -11.47
C ALA A 95 -9.15 3.01 -10.97
N ARG A 96 -8.52 3.32 -9.81
CA ARG A 96 -8.58 4.66 -9.24
C ARG A 96 -7.68 5.64 -10.00
N ASP A 97 -8.11 6.91 -10.06
CA ASP A 97 -7.26 7.99 -10.54
C ASP A 97 -6.15 8.24 -9.51
N VAL A 98 -4.97 7.70 -9.77
CA VAL A 98 -3.86 7.69 -8.83
C VAL A 98 -3.33 9.09 -8.55
N PRO A 99 -3.10 9.98 -9.56
CA PRO A 99 -2.62 11.34 -9.26
C PRO A 99 -3.54 12.09 -8.30
N ALA A 100 -4.85 12.06 -8.55
CA ALA A 100 -5.82 12.72 -7.67
C ALA A 100 -5.83 12.09 -6.28
N ALA A 101 -5.75 10.76 -6.20
CA ALA A 101 -5.73 10.06 -4.92
C ALA A 101 -4.51 10.41 -4.08
N LEU A 102 -3.34 10.56 -4.70
CA LEU A 102 -2.11 10.93 -4.00
C LEU A 102 -2.15 12.36 -3.47
N ASP A 103 -2.95 13.25 -4.07
CA ASP A 103 -3.11 14.62 -3.62
C ASP A 103 -4.09 14.75 -2.46
N GLU A 104 -4.82 13.70 -2.10
CA GLU A 104 -5.72 13.72 -0.96
C GLU A 104 -4.93 13.85 0.35
N PRO A 105 -5.44 14.60 1.35
CA PRO A 105 -4.78 14.73 2.65
C PRO A 105 -4.59 13.36 3.32
N GLY A 106 -3.45 13.22 3.97
CA GLY A 106 -3.08 11.99 4.68
C GLY A 106 -3.76 11.78 6.02
#